data_04d55c6ee66c665b4acbd6c798ef51b0
#
_entry.id   04d55c6ee66c665b4acbd6c798ef51b0
#
_cell.length_a   1.000
_cell.length_b   1.000
_cell.length_c   1.000
_cell.angle_alpha   90.00
_cell.angle_beta   90.00
_cell.angle_gamma   90.00
#
_symmetry.space_group_name_H-M   'P 1'
#
loop_
_entity.id
_entity.type
_entity.pdbx_description
1 polymer ?
#
loop_
_entity_poly.entity_id
_entity_poly.type
_entity_poly.pdbx_seq_one_letter_code
_entity_poly.pdbx_strand_id
1 'polypeptide(L)'
;MKYAYEDLGDTRFEELVVALCRRLLGMAAQGFAKGPDGGRDAKFVGTAELLPSSQAPWNGTVIVQAKHTYGYNRSFSETDFFNPKSMNNVLGEEVPRIKKLRVAKQLDHYMLFANRKLTGGAESSICAHISKECGIPESSIMLCGIEQLEGWLKDFP
;
A
#
# COMPACT_ATOMS: atom_id res chain seq x y z
N MET A 1 -9.63 -18.28 11.08
CA MET A 1 -8.20 -18.43 11.44
C MET A 1 -7.49 -17.12 11.25
N LYS A 2 -6.76 -16.69 12.25
CA LYS A 2 -5.92 -15.50 12.14
C LYS A 2 -4.49 -15.94 11.84
N TYR A 3 -3.85 -15.26 10.93
CA TYR A 3 -2.45 -15.48 10.62
C TYR A 3 -1.59 -14.46 11.37
N ALA A 4 -0.44 -14.90 11.83
CA ALA A 4 0.52 -14.02 12.49
C ALA A 4 1.38 -13.33 11.42
N TYR A 5 0.85 -12.30 10.80
CA TYR A 5 1.53 -11.58 9.72
C TYR A 5 2.82 -10.91 10.20
N GLU A 6 2.91 -10.63 11.50
CA GLU A 6 4.10 -10.07 12.14
C GLU A 6 5.27 -11.06 12.12
N ASP A 7 4.98 -12.36 12.07
CA ASP A 7 6.00 -13.41 12.05
C ASP A 7 6.53 -13.71 10.63
N LEU A 8 5.87 -13.19 9.60
CA LEU A 8 6.38 -13.31 8.24
C LEU A 8 7.62 -12.43 8.07
N GLY A 9 8.62 -12.92 7.37
CA GLY A 9 9.71 -12.07 6.95
C GLY A 9 9.24 -11.05 5.90
N ASP A 10 10.01 -10.01 5.69
CA ASP A 10 9.67 -8.96 4.76
C ASP A 10 9.46 -9.48 3.32
N THR A 11 10.30 -10.42 2.88
CA THR A 11 10.16 -11.03 1.53
C THR A 11 8.86 -11.80 1.40
N ARG A 12 8.49 -12.60 2.42
CA ARG A 12 7.24 -13.36 2.40
C ARG A 12 6.02 -12.46 2.44
N PHE A 13 6.10 -11.38 3.20
CA PHE A 13 5.02 -10.40 3.25
C PHE A 13 4.84 -9.74 1.89
N GLU A 14 5.92 -9.34 1.23
CA GLU A 14 5.87 -8.78 -0.12
C GLU A 14 5.26 -9.76 -1.12
N GLU A 15 5.65 -11.04 -1.07
CA GLU A 15 5.10 -12.08 -1.94
C GLU A 15 3.60 -12.24 -1.72
N LEU A 16 3.15 -12.22 -0.47
CA LEU A 16 1.74 -12.28 -0.14
C LEU A 16 0.97 -11.10 -0.75
N VAL A 17 1.51 -9.90 -0.61
CA VAL A 17 0.90 -8.69 -1.15
C VAL A 17 0.80 -8.76 -2.68
N VAL A 18 1.85 -9.19 -3.35
CA VAL A 18 1.84 -9.33 -4.82
C VAL A 18 0.81 -10.37 -5.26
N ALA A 19 0.75 -11.52 -4.58
CA ALA A 19 -0.23 -12.56 -4.89
C ALA A 19 -1.66 -12.05 -4.69
N LEU A 20 -1.91 -11.31 -3.62
CA LEU A 20 -3.21 -10.71 -3.36
C LEU A 20 -3.56 -9.66 -4.43
N CYS A 21 -2.61 -8.84 -4.82
CA CYS A 21 -2.83 -7.83 -5.85
C CYS A 21 -3.19 -8.44 -7.21
N ARG A 22 -2.66 -9.60 -7.54
CA ARG A 22 -3.06 -10.30 -8.77
C ARG A 22 -4.53 -10.69 -8.74
N ARG A 23 -5.07 -10.98 -7.56
CA ARG A 23 -6.49 -11.27 -7.40
C ARG A 23 -7.35 -10.00 -7.43
N LEU A 24 -6.88 -8.94 -6.79
CA LEU A 24 -7.64 -7.69 -6.67
C LEU A 24 -7.56 -6.81 -7.91
N LEU A 25 -6.39 -6.71 -8.51
CA LEU A 25 -6.13 -5.83 -9.64
C LEU A 25 -6.23 -6.56 -10.97
N GLY A 26 -5.73 -7.79 -11.01
CA GLY A 26 -5.71 -8.61 -12.21
C GLY A 26 -4.37 -9.31 -12.38
N MET A 27 -4.35 -10.32 -13.23
CA MET A 27 -3.15 -11.15 -13.46
C MET A 27 -2.01 -10.38 -14.13
N ALA A 28 -2.29 -9.19 -14.66
CA ALA A 28 -1.27 -8.33 -15.25
C ALA A 28 -0.44 -7.58 -14.20
N ALA A 29 -0.78 -7.69 -12.90
CA ALA A 29 0.02 -7.08 -11.84
C ALA A 29 1.42 -7.69 -11.83
N GLN A 30 2.42 -6.82 -11.92
CA GLN A 30 3.82 -7.21 -12.03
C GLN A 30 4.54 -6.91 -10.72
N GLY A 31 5.13 -7.96 -10.11
CA GLY A 31 5.99 -7.78 -8.95
C GLY A 31 7.40 -7.38 -9.37
N PHE A 32 8.10 -6.69 -8.49
CA PHE A 32 9.48 -6.29 -8.69
C PHE A 32 10.38 -6.96 -7.67
N ALA A 33 11.60 -7.27 -8.06
CA ALA A 33 12.62 -7.73 -7.13
C ALA A 33 13.04 -6.58 -6.23
N LYS A 34 13.56 -6.90 -5.05
CA LYS A 34 14.15 -5.87 -4.17
C LYS A 34 15.31 -5.19 -4.87
N GLY A 35 15.36 -3.86 -4.75
CA GLY A 35 16.40 -3.07 -5.39
C GLY A 35 15.95 -1.65 -5.63
N PRO A 36 16.64 -0.93 -6.53
CA PRO A 36 16.36 0.48 -6.79
C PRO A 36 15.15 0.67 -7.73
N ASP A 37 13.99 0.15 -7.36
CA ASP A 37 12.77 0.24 -8.16
C ASP A 37 11.91 1.45 -7.83
N GLY A 38 12.48 2.48 -7.19
CA GLY A 38 11.74 3.64 -6.75
C GLY A 38 10.80 3.34 -5.58
N GLY A 39 11.10 2.28 -4.82
CA GLY A 39 10.29 1.88 -3.68
C GLY A 39 9.04 1.08 -4.06
N ARG A 40 8.94 0.63 -5.30
CA ARG A 40 7.78 -0.15 -5.77
C ARG A 40 7.98 -1.63 -5.49
N ASP A 41 6.95 -2.29 -4.97
CA ASP A 41 6.93 -3.75 -4.83
C ASP A 41 6.16 -4.41 -5.98
N ALA A 42 5.14 -3.71 -6.50
CA ALA A 42 4.36 -4.19 -7.63
C ALA A 42 3.81 -3.03 -8.45
N LYS A 43 3.50 -3.31 -9.70
CA LYS A 43 2.86 -2.36 -10.60
C LYS A 43 1.78 -3.07 -11.41
N PHE A 44 0.65 -2.40 -11.59
CA PHE A 44 -0.44 -2.84 -12.46
C PHE A 44 -0.80 -1.68 -13.40
N VAL A 45 -1.01 -2.00 -14.67
CA VAL A 45 -1.49 -1.03 -15.66
C VAL A 45 -2.73 -1.60 -16.33
N GLY A 46 -3.83 -0.87 -16.29
CA GLY A 46 -5.10 -1.30 -16.86
C GLY A 46 -6.28 -0.90 -15.99
N THR A 47 -7.38 -1.64 -16.09
CA THR A 47 -8.57 -1.43 -15.27
C THR A 47 -8.60 -2.46 -14.14
N ALA A 48 -8.54 -1.99 -12.89
CA ALA A 48 -8.62 -2.83 -11.71
C ALA A 48 -10.11 -3.07 -11.40
N GLU A 49 -10.67 -4.15 -11.87
CA GLU A 49 -12.13 -4.37 -11.87
C GLU A 49 -12.76 -4.42 -10.47
N LEU A 50 -11.99 -4.75 -9.45
CA LEU A 50 -12.50 -4.90 -8.08
C LEU A 50 -12.16 -3.73 -7.17
N LEU A 51 -11.26 -2.84 -7.56
CA LEU A 51 -10.78 -1.77 -6.70
C LEU A 51 -11.01 -0.38 -7.29
N PRO A 52 -11.38 0.56 -6.45
CA PRO A 52 -11.81 0.39 -5.05
C PRO A 52 -13.12 -0.35 -4.92
N SER A 53 -13.88 -0.42 -6.01
CA SER A 53 -15.10 -1.21 -6.10
C SER A 53 -15.39 -1.54 -7.55
N SER A 54 -16.24 -2.54 -7.81
CA SER A 54 -16.64 -2.90 -9.17
C SER A 54 -17.49 -1.82 -9.86
N GLN A 55 -18.06 -0.90 -9.09
CA GLN A 55 -18.88 0.21 -9.62
C GLN A 55 -18.05 1.42 -10.03
N ALA A 56 -16.87 1.57 -9.43
CA ALA A 56 -15.95 2.68 -9.73
C ALA A 56 -14.51 2.16 -9.73
N PRO A 57 -14.15 1.30 -10.68
CA PRO A 57 -12.82 0.68 -10.69
C PRO A 57 -11.74 1.69 -11.06
N TRP A 58 -10.54 1.48 -10.53
CA TRP A 58 -9.39 2.27 -10.93
C TRP A 58 -8.93 1.88 -12.34
N ASN A 59 -8.55 2.89 -13.10
CA ASN A 59 -7.96 2.71 -14.42
C ASN A 59 -6.62 3.47 -14.47
N GLY A 60 -5.62 2.87 -15.08
CA GLY A 60 -4.29 3.46 -15.21
C GLY A 60 -3.22 2.65 -14.49
N THR A 61 -2.19 3.33 -14.01
CA THR A 61 -1.07 2.71 -13.31
C THR A 61 -1.29 2.72 -11.82
N VAL A 62 -1.31 1.54 -11.22
CA VAL A 62 -1.39 1.36 -9.76
C VAL A 62 -0.02 0.92 -9.27
N ILE A 63 0.56 1.69 -8.36
CA ILE A 63 1.82 1.36 -7.71
C ILE A 63 1.51 0.83 -6.33
N VAL A 64 2.09 -0.30 -5.99
CA VAL A 64 1.86 -1.01 -4.74
C VAL A 64 3.15 -1.06 -3.94
N GLN A 65 3.06 -0.76 -2.66
CA GLN A 65 4.16 -0.93 -1.72
C GLN A 65 3.73 -1.79 -0.56
N ALA A 66 4.64 -2.63 -0.08
CA ALA A 66 4.45 -3.43 1.11
C ALA A 66 5.53 -3.04 2.13
N LYS A 67 5.09 -2.66 3.32
CA LYS A 67 5.99 -2.28 4.41
C LYS A 67 5.82 -3.25 5.55
N HIS A 68 6.82 -4.11 5.75
CA HIS A 68 6.88 -5.04 6.87
C HIS A 68 7.67 -4.41 8.01
N THR A 69 7.10 -4.47 9.20
CA THR A 69 7.78 -4.01 10.41
C THR A 69 7.68 -5.09 11.49
N TYR A 70 8.70 -5.18 12.33
CA TYR A 70 8.73 -6.16 13.42
C TYR A 70 7.99 -5.62 14.64
N GLY A 71 7.43 -6.53 15.43
CA GLY A 71 6.71 -6.20 16.65
C GLY A 71 5.22 -6.52 16.53
N TYR A 72 4.59 -6.72 17.70
CA TYR A 72 3.17 -7.05 17.78
C TYR A 72 2.36 -5.81 18.17
N ASN A 73 1.07 -5.80 17.77
CA ASN A 73 0.14 -4.73 18.13
C ASN A 73 0.59 -3.32 17.69
N ARG A 74 1.32 -3.25 16.60
CA ARG A 74 1.73 -1.96 16.03
C ARG A 74 0.60 -1.36 15.21
N SER A 75 0.62 -0.04 15.04
CA SER A 75 -0.39 0.67 14.25
C SER A 75 0.25 1.65 13.27
N PHE A 76 -0.54 2.06 12.26
CA PHE A 76 -0.12 3.08 11.31
C PHE A 76 0.07 4.46 11.95
N SER A 77 -0.58 4.71 13.08
CA SER A 77 -0.53 6.00 13.76
C SER A 77 0.72 6.20 14.63
N GLU A 78 1.55 5.17 14.80
CA GLU A 78 2.77 5.30 15.58
C GLU A 78 3.79 6.20 14.85
N THR A 79 4.53 7.00 15.62
CA THR A 79 5.40 8.03 15.06
C THR A 79 6.59 7.49 14.27
N ASP A 80 6.99 6.24 14.48
CA ASP A 80 8.00 5.60 13.65
C ASP A 80 7.49 5.28 12.24
N PHE A 81 6.18 5.10 12.10
CA PHE A 81 5.56 4.82 10.81
C PHE A 81 5.10 6.10 10.12
N PHE A 82 4.39 6.96 10.84
CA PHE A 82 3.85 8.20 10.28
C PHE A 82 3.97 9.36 11.28
N ASN A 83 4.70 10.39 10.87
CA ASN A 83 4.80 11.65 11.60
C ASN A 83 4.86 12.79 10.58
N PRO A 84 3.77 13.59 10.42
CA PRO A 84 3.74 14.64 9.41
C PRO A 84 4.72 15.78 9.68
N LYS A 85 5.27 15.86 10.89
CA LYS A 85 6.23 16.91 11.28
C LYS A 85 7.69 16.51 11.05
N SER A 86 7.94 15.31 10.56
CA SER A 86 9.28 14.78 10.37
C SER A 86 9.32 13.90 9.12
N MET A 87 10.48 13.80 8.49
CA MET A 87 10.72 12.86 7.40
C MET A 87 11.36 11.55 7.88
N ASN A 88 11.73 11.48 9.17
CA ASN A 88 12.39 10.30 9.75
C ASN A 88 11.36 9.28 10.24
N ASN A 89 10.57 8.77 9.32
CA ASN A 89 9.60 7.72 9.58
C ASN A 89 9.30 7.00 8.25
N VAL A 90 8.59 5.87 8.33
CA VAL A 90 8.35 5.04 7.14
C VAL A 90 7.66 5.84 6.03
N LEU A 91 6.56 6.51 6.34
CA LEU A 91 5.82 7.31 5.36
C LEU A 91 6.62 8.51 4.88
N GLY A 92 7.35 9.15 5.77
CA GLY A 92 8.18 10.31 5.43
C GLY A 92 9.26 9.98 4.41
N GLU A 93 9.82 8.78 4.47
CA GLU A 93 10.79 8.31 3.48
C GLU A 93 10.15 7.96 2.15
N GLU A 94 8.90 7.52 2.16
CA GLU A 94 8.19 7.11 0.95
C GLU A 94 7.60 8.29 0.16
N VAL A 95 7.20 9.37 0.83
CA VAL A 95 6.57 10.52 0.18
C VAL A 95 7.39 11.07 -0.99
N PRO A 96 8.70 11.31 -0.88
CA PRO A 96 9.49 11.79 -2.02
C PRO A 96 9.48 10.82 -3.20
N ARG A 97 9.49 9.52 -2.94
CA ARG A 97 9.47 8.48 -3.97
C ARG A 97 8.12 8.47 -4.70
N ILE A 98 7.03 8.54 -3.95
CA ILE A 98 5.67 8.60 -4.49
C ILE A 98 5.53 9.86 -5.37
N LYS A 99 5.97 10.99 -4.86
CA LYS A 99 5.90 12.26 -5.57
C LYS A 99 6.69 12.21 -6.87
N LYS A 100 7.88 11.63 -6.86
CA LYS A 100 8.71 11.47 -8.05
C LYS A 100 8.01 10.65 -9.13
N LEU A 101 7.39 9.53 -8.73
CA LEU A 101 6.64 8.69 -9.66
C LEU A 101 5.43 9.44 -10.22
N ARG A 102 4.73 10.19 -9.39
CA ARG A 102 3.56 10.97 -9.81
C ARG A 102 3.93 12.05 -10.80
N VAL A 103 4.99 12.80 -10.54
CA VAL A 103 5.50 13.86 -11.42
C VAL A 103 5.92 13.28 -12.76
N ALA A 104 6.54 12.10 -12.76
CA ALA A 104 6.96 11.40 -13.98
C ALA A 104 5.79 10.73 -14.72
N LYS A 105 4.55 10.86 -14.24
CA LYS A 105 3.35 10.25 -14.79
C LYS A 105 3.41 8.72 -14.80
N GLN A 106 4.09 8.15 -13.81
CA GLN A 106 4.25 6.71 -13.64
C GLN A 106 3.40 6.18 -12.49
N LEU A 107 2.50 6.99 -11.94
CA LEU A 107 1.62 6.62 -10.85
C LEU A 107 0.30 7.37 -10.98
N ASP A 108 -0.79 6.62 -11.16
CA ASP A 108 -2.15 7.17 -11.12
C ASP A 108 -2.83 6.86 -9.79
N HIS A 109 -2.59 5.67 -9.26
CA HIS A 109 -3.17 5.21 -7.99
C HIS A 109 -2.08 4.58 -7.15
N TYR A 110 -2.23 4.65 -5.83
CA TYR A 110 -1.24 4.18 -4.88
C TYR A 110 -1.88 3.27 -3.83
N MET A 111 -1.29 2.11 -3.61
CA MET A 111 -1.70 1.18 -2.55
C MET A 111 -0.53 0.94 -1.62
N LEU A 112 -0.79 1.03 -0.32
CA LEU A 112 0.20 0.72 0.71
C LEU A 112 -0.34 -0.37 1.61
N PHE A 113 0.39 -1.47 1.68
CA PHE A 113 0.14 -2.57 2.60
C PHE A 113 1.15 -2.53 3.73
N ALA A 114 0.68 -2.74 4.95
CA ALA A 114 1.57 -2.89 6.10
C ALA A 114 0.99 -3.91 7.07
N ASN A 115 1.87 -4.60 7.78
CA ASN A 115 1.50 -5.58 8.78
C ASN A 115 1.18 -4.91 10.13
N ARG A 116 0.42 -3.83 10.08
CA ARG A 116 0.03 -3.01 11.23
C ARG A 116 -1.48 -2.77 11.23
N LYS A 117 -2.01 -2.40 12.38
CA LYS A 117 -3.42 -2.01 12.52
C LYS A 117 -3.65 -0.64 11.88
N LEU A 118 -4.72 -0.54 11.11
CA LEU A 118 -5.13 0.72 10.47
C LEU A 118 -6.47 1.15 11.05
N THR A 119 -6.48 2.26 11.78
CA THR A 119 -7.70 2.87 12.28
C THR A 119 -8.24 3.87 11.27
N GLY A 120 -9.55 4.20 11.37
CA GLY A 120 -10.16 5.18 10.48
C GLY A 120 -9.51 6.56 10.57
N GLY A 121 -9.12 6.97 11.79
CA GLY A 121 -8.43 8.24 11.99
C GLY A 121 -7.05 8.27 11.32
N ALA A 122 -6.28 7.19 11.48
CA ALA A 122 -4.98 7.08 10.84
C ALA A 122 -5.10 7.05 9.32
N GLU A 123 -6.08 6.32 8.80
CA GLU A 123 -6.33 6.25 7.36
C GLU A 123 -6.60 7.65 6.79
N SER A 124 -7.51 8.39 7.40
CA SER A 124 -7.84 9.75 6.95
C SER A 124 -6.64 10.68 6.98
N SER A 125 -5.87 10.65 8.06
CA SER A 125 -4.71 11.53 8.23
C SER A 125 -3.61 11.22 7.23
N ILE A 126 -3.32 9.94 7.01
CA ILE A 126 -2.26 9.51 6.10
C ILE A 126 -2.66 9.77 4.65
N CYS A 127 -3.89 9.44 4.27
CA CYS A 127 -4.39 9.72 2.92
C CYS A 127 -4.36 11.22 2.61
N ALA A 128 -4.79 12.06 3.53
CA ALA A 128 -4.74 13.51 3.37
C ALA A 128 -3.31 14.01 3.21
N HIS A 129 -2.38 13.47 3.98
CA HIS A 129 -0.98 13.85 3.90
C HIS A 129 -0.35 13.47 2.55
N ILE A 130 -0.55 12.23 2.11
CA ILE A 130 -0.03 11.76 0.82
C ILE A 130 -0.65 12.57 -0.32
N SER A 131 -1.97 12.79 -0.26
CA SER A 131 -2.68 13.58 -1.27
C SER A 131 -2.11 14.98 -1.41
N LYS A 132 -1.90 15.65 -0.30
CA LYS A 132 -1.36 17.01 -0.27
C LYS A 132 0.08 17.07 -0.78
N GLU A 133 0.94 16.18 -0.29
CA GLU A 133 2.36 16.21 -0.60
C GLU A 133 2.69 15.71 -2.00
N CYS A 134 1.92 14.76 -2.50
CA CYS A 134 2.22 14.09 -3.78
C CYS A 134 1.30 14.52 -4.93
N GLY A 135 0.24 15.26 -4.66
CA GLY A 135 -0.70 15.68 -5.69
C GLY A 135 -1.56 14.55 -6.24
N ILE A 136 -1.92 13.58 -5.39
CA ILE A 136 -2.76 12.44 -5.77
C ILE A 136 -4.13 12.63 -5.13
N PRO A 137 -5.25 12.47 -5.86
CA PRO A 137 -6.57 12.51 -5.23
C PRO A 137 -6.70 11.44 -4.13
N GLU A 138 -7.37 11.76 -3.03
CA GLU A 138 -7.53 10.78 -1.94
C GLU A 138 -8.25 9.51 -2.40
N SER A 139 -9.16 9.62 -3.36
CA SER A 139 -9.84 8.46 -3.96
C SER A 139 -8.90 7.52 -4.71
N SER A 140 -7.68 7.95 -5.00
CA SER A 140 -6.67 7.16 -5.68
C SER A 140 -5.61 6.60 -4.72
N ILE A 141 -5.87 6.66 -3.42
CA ILE A 141 -4.96 6.16 -2.39
C ILE A 141 -5.71 5.11 -1.57
N MET A 142 -5.11 3.93 -1.41
CA MET A 142 -5.67 2.87 -0.58
C MET A 142 -4.61 2.37 0.39
N LEU A 143 -4.96 2.38 1.67
CA LEU A 143 -4.12 1.85 2.74
C LEU A 143 -4.73 0.55 3.23
N CYS A 144 -3.88 -0.46 3.45
CA CYS A 144 -4.31 -1.79 3.83
C CYS A 144 -3.52 -2.26 5.04
N GLY A 145 -4.20 -2.41 6.15
CA GLY A 145 -3.64 -2.96 7.38
C GLY A 145 -3.96 -4.43 7.53
N ILE A 146 -3.70 -4.97 8.71
CA ILE A 146 -3.89 -6.39 9.02
C ILE A 146 -5.34 -6.81 8.80
N GLU A 147 -6.30 -6.01 9.24
CA GLU A 147 -7.72 -6.37 9.16
C GLU A 147 -8.20 -6.46 7.71
N GLN A 148 -7.72 -5.56 6.86
CA GLN A 148 -8.06 -5.59 5.44
C GLN A 148 -7.45 -6.82 4.75
N LEU A 149 -6.21 -7.17 5.10
CA LEU A 149 -5.56 -8.37 4.60
C LEU A 149 -6.33 -9.62 5.01
N GLU A 150 -6.73 -9.73 6.27
CA GLU A 150 -7.51 -10.86 6.77
C GLU A 150 -8.84 -10.98 6.04
N GLY A 151 -9.51 -9.85 5.77
CA GLY A 151 -10.77 -9.83 5.04
C GLY A 151 -10.62 -10.39 3.63
N TRP A 152 -9.63 -9.92 2.90
CA TRP A 152 -9.40 -10.39 1.53
C TRP A 152 -8.94 -11.84 1.47
N LEU A 153 -8.13 -12.29 2.43
CA LEU A 153 -7.67 -13.68 2.46
C LEU A 153 -8.80 -14.67 2.74
N LYS A 154 -9.87 -14.23 3.37
CA LYS A 154 -11.09 -15.05 3.51
C LYS A 154 -11.82 -15.19 2.18
N ASP A 155 -11.80 -14.13 1.37
CA ASP A 155 -12.46 -14.12 0.07
C ASP A 155 -11.64 -14.85 -1.01
N PHE A 156 -10.32 -14.87 -0.86
CA PHE A 156 -9.38 -15.50 -1.79
C PHE A 156 -8.46 -16.50 -1.07
N PRO A 157 -9.01 -17.62 -0.58
CA PRO A 157 -8.23 -18.61 0.18
C PRO A 157 -7.18 -19.33 -0.67
#